data_1ade1aef4cd7d41a6502880a367340ea
#
_entry.id   1ade1aef4cd7d41a6502880a367340ea
#
_cell.length_a   1.000
_cell.length_b   1.000
_cell.length_c   1.000
_cell.angle_alpha   90.00
_cell.angle_beta   90.00
_cell.angle_gamma   90.00
#
_symmetry.space_group_name_H-M   'P 1'
#
loop_
_entity.id
_entity.type
_entity.pdbx_description
1 polymer ?
#
loop_
_entity_poly.entity_id
_entity_poly.type
_entity_poly.pdbx_seq_one_letter_code
_entity_poly.pdbx_strand_id
1 'polypeptide(L)'
;MNFFKKLFGGSEPVADEKPKDGGKDFDVLKYDGVRALRMGQAEYAAKCFDHALGLRDDLECRDYLSQALLQLGDLAGAYSQLALMSASRPNNAAILLRMADIAYMLEDYPAMLDVCRKALEIDDANPVACFLHARASRGEGDNATAIAMLDKALGMNAEFDAARLLRGQVYLAQEMYDEAAADVQTLLQRVGSNEDVLLLKARLDEAMNNLGEALEDYAMVIEQNPFCIEAFRGRGLIRRRLGDEEGAADDLRTADDLDSDTQASAEHVEQKVKDVYKNIDPYGVFSN
;
A
#
# COMPACT_ATOMS: atom_id res chain seq x y z
N MET A 1 -23.35 55.19 -54.15
CA MET A 1 -22.00 55.46 -54.69
C MET A 1 -21.01 54.69 -53.84
N ASN A 2 -20.76 53.43 -54.17
CA ASN A 2 -19.91 52.50 -53.40
C ASN A 2 -18.96 51.77 -54.35
N PHE A 3 -17.97 52.50 -54.90
CA PHE A 3 -17.01 51.92 -55.84
C PHE A 3 -15.67 51.50 -55.20
N PHE A 4 -15.38 51.93 -53.93
CA PHE A 4 -14.13 51.68 -53.28
C PHE A 4 -14.06 50.44 -52.39
N LYS A 5 -15.18 49.71 -52.18
CA LYS A 5 -15.22 48.48 -51.34
C LYS A 5 -14.89 47.21 -52.10
N LYS A 6 -14.58 47.25 -53.39
CA LYS A 6 -14.33 46.05 -54.21
C LYS A 6 -12.86 45.82 -54.58
N LEU A 7 -11.94 46.70 -54.16
CA LEU A 7 -10.52 46.62 -54.56
C LEU A 7 -9.53 46.26 -53.44
N PHE A 8 -9.98 46.18 -52.23
CA PHE A 8 -9.13 45.69 -51.11
C PHE A 8 -9.92 44.67 -50.32
N GLY A 9 -10.24 43.55 -50.96
CA GLY A 9 -10.61 42.32 -50.28
C GLY A 9 -9.36 41.77 -49.59
N GLY A 10 -9.07 42.32 -48.43
CA GLY A 10 -8.09 41.70 -47.52
C GLY A 10 -8.65 40.35 -47.11
N SER A 11 -8.07 39.26 -47.59
CA SER A 11 -8.15 37.97 -46.96
C SER A 11 -7.69 38.19 -45.54
N GLU A 12 -8.53 37.89 -44.54
CA GLU A 12 -8.11 37.73 -43.17
C GLU A 12 -6.93 36.76 -43.19
N PRO A 13 -5.82 37.07 -42.50
CA PRO A 13 -4.76 36.11 -42.40
C PRO A 13 -5.39 34.91 -41.68
N VAL A 14 -5.46 33.78 -42.38
CA VAL A 14 -5.58 32.47 -41.75
C VAL A 14 -4.47 32.44 -40.77
N ALA A 15 -4.75 32.44 -39.47
CA ALA A 15 -3.79 32.25 -38.45
C ALA A 15 -3.11 30.93 -38.80
N ASP A 16 -1.85 30.99 -39.21
CA ASP A 16 -0.97 29.83 -39.30
C ASP A 16 -0.97 29.21 -37.88
N GLU A 17 -1.85 28.25 -37.68
CA GLU A 17 -1.66 27.32 -36.55
C GLU A 17 -0.29 26.68 -36.77
N LYS A 18 0.72 27.24 -36.11
CA LYS A 18 2.00 26.57 -35.99
C LYS A 18 1.69 25.15 -35.56
N PRO A 19 2.23 24.12 -36.24
CA PRO A 19 2.04 22.76 -35.80
C PRO A 19 2.46 22.74 -34.32
N LYS A 20 1.51 22.38 -33.43
CA LYS A 20 1.79 22.21 -32.01
C LYS A 20 2.95 21.23 -31.95
N ASP A 21 4.10 21.69 -31.43
CA ASP A 21 5.27 20.86 -31.23
C ASP A 21 4.96 19.92 -30.03
N GLY A 22 4.18 18.88 -30.32
CA GLY A 22 3.67 17.95 -29.33
C GLY A 22 4.80 17.28 -28.50
N GLY A 23 6.03 17.34 -29.00
CA GLY A 23 7.21 16.89 -28.27
C GLY A 23 7.55 17.83 -27.11
N LYS A 24 7.54 19.15 -27.35
CA LYS A 24 7.82 20.14 -26.30
C LYS A 24 6.71 20.17 -25.25
N ASP A 25 5.46 20.08 -25.70
CA ASP A 25 4.32 20.06 -24.77
C ASP A 25 4.36 18.82 -23.88
N PHE A 26 4.73 17.65 -24.44
CA PHE A 26 4.94 16.44 -23.65
C PHE A 26 6.02 16.60 -22.59
N ASP A 27 7.18 17.11 -22.97
CA ASP A 27 8.33 17.25 -22.05
C ASP A 27 8.03 18.27 -20.93
N VAL A 28 7.32 19.36 -21.24
CA VAL A 28 6.87 20.35 -20.25
C VAL A 28 5.89 19.71 -19.27
N LEU A 29 4.86 19.00 -19.75
CA LEU A 29 3.88 18.33 -18.89
C LEU A 29 4.54 17.28 -18.00
N LYS A 30 5.44 16.45 -18.55
CA LYS A 30 6.17 15.45 -17.79
C LYS A 30 7.03 16.10 -16.70
N TYR A 31 7.76 17.17 -17.03
CA TYR A 31 8.59 17.90 -16.06
C TYR A 31 7.75 18.52 -14.94
N ASP A 32 6.63 19.18 -15.29
CA ASP A 32 5.75 19.80 -14.31
C ASP A 32 5.09 18.73 -13.41
N GLY A 33 4.70 17.58 -13.98
CA GLY A 33 4.19 16.45 -13.22
C GLY A 33 5.22 15.91 -12.21
N VAL A 34 6.49 15.70 -12.64
CA VAL A 34 7.56 15.23 -11.75
C VAL A 34 7.83 16.24 -10.64
N ARG A 35 7.85 17.53 -10.96
CA ARG A 35 8.02 18.59 -9.98
C ARG A 35 6.89 18.61 -8.97
N ALA A 36 5.64 18.53 -9.45
CA ALA A 36 4.45 18.49 -8.60
C ALA A 36 4.45 17.28 -7.67
N LEU A 37 4.80 16.09 -8.18
CA LEU A 37 4.89 14.87 -7.39
C LEU A 37 5.89 15.00 -6.24
N ARG A 38 7.07 15.58 -6.51
CA ARG A 38 8.09 15.86 -5.48
C ARG A 38 7.65 16.88 -4.43
N MET A 39 6.70 17.76 -4.79
CA MET A 39 6.11 18.75 -3.89
C MET A 39 4.88 18.21 -3.13
N GLY A 40 4.53 16.92 -3.30
CA GLY A 40 3.35 16.31 -2.69
C GLY A 40 2.02 16.73 -3.34
N GLN A 41 2.06 17.37 -4.53
CA GLN A 41 0.89 17.81 -5.27
C GLN A 41 0.42 16.69 -6.22
N ALA A 42 0.03 15.55 -5.64
CA ALA A 42 -0.24 14.31 -6.38
C ALA A 42 -1.36 14.47 -7.42
N GLU A 43 -2.43 15.23 -7.12
CA GLU A 43 -3.53 15.45 -8.06
C GLU A 43 -3.08 16.23 -9.30
N TYR A 44 -2.34 17.33 -9.10
CA TYR A 44 -1.80 18.09 -10.22
C TYR A 44 -0.79 17.27 -11.03
N ALA A 45 0.06 16.48 -10.35
CA ALA A 45 0.99 15.58 -10.99
C ALA A 45 0.28 14.54 -11.86
N ALA A 46 -0.78 13.89 -11.35
CA ALA A 46 -1.57 12.92 -12.08
C ALA A 46 -2.18 13.52 -13.35
N LYS A 47 -2.78 14.72 -13.26
CA LYS A 47 -3.32 15.45 -14.43
C LYS A 47 -2.25 15.77 -15.48
N CYS A 48 -1.06 16.21 -15.04
CA CYS A 48 0.06 16.47 -15.95
C CYS A 48 0.50 15.21 -16.69
N PHE A 49 0.64 14.09 -15.97
CA PHE A 49 1.06 12.83 -16.58
C PHE A 49 -0.01 12.24 -17.49
N ASP A 50 -1.28 12.35 -17.13
CA ASP A 50 -2.39 11.89 -17.98
C ASP A 50 -2.45 12.66 -19.30
N HIS A 51 -2.33 14.00 -19.26
CA HIS A 51 -2.24 14.82 -20.45
C HIS A 51 -0.98 14.50 -21.28
N ALA A 52 0.17 14.29 -20.64
CA ALA A 52 1.40 13.91 -21.32
C ALA A 52 1.24 12.55 -22.06
N LEU A 53 0.60 11.58 -21.40
CA LEU A 53 0.31 10.27 -21.99
C LEU A 53 -0.70 10.36 -23.13
N GLY A 54 -1.60 11.33 -23.13
CA GLY A 54 -2.48 11.65 -24.26
C GLY A 54 -1.72 12.15 -25.49
N LEU A 55 -0.54 12.74 -25.32
CA LEU A 55 0.32 13.19 -26.42
C LEU A 55 1.26 12.09 -26.92
N ARG A 56 1.82 11.32 -26.01
CA ARG A 56 2.79 10.23 -26.31
C ARG A 56 2.76 9.17 -25.23
N ASP A 57 2.67 7.92 -25.64
CA ASP A 57 2.82 6.80 -24.70
C ASP A 57 4.29 6.72 -24.24
N ASP A 58 4.51 6.78 -22.91
CA ASP A 58 5.83 6.80 -22.30
C ASP A 58 5.79 6.04 -20.97
N LEU A 59 6.61 4.98 -20.89
CA LEU A 59 6.60 4.11 -19.71
C LEU A 59 7.04 4.80 -18.43
N GLU A 60 7.95 5.76 -18.50
CA GLU A 60 8.38 6.54 -17.34
C GLU A 60 7.25 7.46 -16.84
N CYS A 61 6.51 8.06 -17.78
CA CYS A 61 5.34 8.86 -17.46
C CYS A 61 4.23 8.00 -16.81
N ARG A 62 4.01 6.76 -17.28
CA ARG A 62 3.09 5.79 -16.64
C ARG A 62 3.55 5.42 -15.24
N ASP A 63 4.85 5.25 -15.04
CA ASP A 63 5.41 4.97 -13.71
C ASP A 63 5.14 6.11 -12.73
N TYR A 64 5.41 7.36 -13.12
CA TYR A 64 5.11 8.52 -12.30
C TYR A 64 3.60 8.69 -12.07
N LEU A 65 2.76 8.42 -13.07
CA LEU A 65 1.31 8.43 -12.90
C LEU A 65 0.86 7.39 -11.87
N SER A 66 1.40 6.17 -11.93
CA SER A 66 1.09 5.13 -10.95
C SER A 66 1.45 5.56 -9.52
N GLN A 67 2.58 6.26 -9.34
CA GLN A 67 3.00 6.80 -8.04
C GLN A 67 2.07 7.92 -7.55
N ALA A 68 1.67 8.83 -8.45
CA ALA A 68 0.72 9.90 -8.13
C ALA A 68 -0.64 9.33 -7.71
N LEU A 69 -1.14 8.33 -8.44
CA LEU A 69 -2.41 7.66 -8.14
C LEU A 69 -2.36 6.91 -6.79
N LEU A 70 -1.22 6.28 -6.46
CA LEU A 70 -1.02 5.68 -5.13
C LEU A 70 -1.10 6.72 -4.01
N GLN A 71 -0.48 7.90 -4.18
CA GLN A 71 -0.57 8.98 -3.20
C GLN A 71 -2.00 9.53 -3.05
N LEU A 72 -2.82 9.41 -4.09
CA LEU A 72 -4.24 9.80 -4.07
C LEU A 72 -5.18 8.71 -3.53
N GLY A 73 -4.65 7.51 -3.26
CA GLY A 73 -5.45 6.35 -2.87
C GLY A 73 -6.20 5.70 -4.04
N ASP A 74 -5.96 6.12 -5.28
CA ASP A 74 -6.51 5.46 -6.47
C ASP A 74 -5.69 4.21 -6.81
N LEU A 75 -5.92 3.17 -6.00
CA LEU A 75 -5.22 1.89 -6.14
C LEU A 75 -5.53 1.20 -7.47
N ALA A 76 -6.79 1.27 -7.92
CA ALA A 76 -7.22 0.64 -9.18
C ALA A 76 -6.58 1.33 -10.39
N GLY A 77 -6.53 2.67 -10.41
CA GLY A 77 -5.84 3.44 -11.43
C GLY A 77 -4.34 3.13 -11.45
N ALA A 78 -3.69 3.10 -10.28
CA ALA A 78 -2.28 2.76 -10.17
C ALA A 78 -1.96 1.35 -10.69
N TYR A 79 -2.76 0.35 -10.31
CA TYR A 79 -2.65 -1.01 -10.82
C TYR A 79 -2.77 -1.06 -12.35
N SER A 80 -3.74 -0.34 -12.92
CA SER A 80 -3.97 -0.27 -14.36
C SER A 80 -2.75 0.29 -15.11
N GLN A 81 -2.09 1.34 -14.60
CA GLN A 81 -0.87 1.87 -15.21
C GLN A 81 0.28 0.85 -15.18
N LEU A 82 0.46 0.16 -14.05
CA LEU A 82 1.47 -0.90 -13.94
C LEU A 82 1.16 -2.10 -14.85
N ALA A 83 -0.11 -2.45 -15.03
CA ALA A 83 -0.51 -3.52 -15.96
C ALA A 83 -0.14 -3.19 -17.41
N LEU A 84 -0.36 -1.94 -17.85
CA LEU A 84 0.08 -1.46 -19.17
C LEU A 84 1.62 -1.49 -19.30
N MET A 85 2.34 -1.14 -18.25
CA MET A 85 3.81 -1.23 -18.23
C MET A 85 4.28 -2.68 -18.28
N SER A 86 3.63 -3.59 -17.55
CA SER A 86 3.94 -5.04 -17.57
C SER A 86 3.69 -5.65 -18.94
N ALA A 87 2.61 -5.27 -19.63
CA ALA A 87 2.33 -5.71 -20.99
C ALA A 87 3.44 -5.28 -21.98
N SER A 88 4.02 -4.08 -21.80
CA SER A 88 5.11 -3.56 -22.61
C SER A 88 6.48 -4.15 -22.22
N ARG A 89 6.64 -4.62 -20.99
CA ARG A 89 7.87 -5.20 -20.44
C ARG A 89 7.56 -6.48 -19.66
N PRO A 90 7.19 -7.57 -20.33
CA PRO A 90 6.67 -8.77 -19.68
C PRO A 90 7.69 -9.47 -18.76
N ASN A 91 8.99 -9.28 -19.00
CA ASN A 91 10.06 -9.90 -18.20
C ASN A 91 10.60 -8.98 -17.10
N ASN A 92 9.79 -8.04 -16.60
CA ASN A 92 10.19 -7.16 -15.52
C ASN A 92 9.47 -7.54 -14.21
N ALA A 93 10.13 -8.37 -13.39
CA ALA A 93 9.61 -8.82 -12.11
C ALA A 93 9.30 -7.65 -11.16
N ALA A 94 10.06 -6.55 -11.21
CA ALA A 94 9.83 -5.40 -10.33
C ALA A 94 8.46 -4.74 -10.55
N ILE A 95 7.97 -4.68 -11.79
CA ILE A 95 6.62 -4.17 -12.07
C ILE A 95 5.57 -5.11 -11.47
N LEU A 96 5.75 -6.43 -11.63
CA LEU A 96 4.83 -7.44 -11.09
C LEU A 96 4.77 -7.41 -9.56
N LEU A 97 5.91 -7.22 -8.89
CA LEU A 97 5.95 -7.09 -7.42
C LEU A 97 5.19 -5.85 -6.94
N ARG A 98 5.33 -4.72 -7.62
CA ARG A 98 4.54 -3.51 -7.32
C ARG A 98 3.04 -3.72 -7.56
N MET A 99 2.66 -4.46 -8.61
CA MET A 99 1.26 -4.85 -8.84
C MET A 99 0.76 -5.75 -7.71
N ALA A 100 1.58 -6.68 -7.21
CA ALA A 100 1.22 -7.54 -6.09
C ALA A 100 0.97 -6.73 -4.80
N ASP A 101 1.81 -5.73 -4.51
CA ASP A 101 1.60 -4.85 -3.36
C ASP A 101 0.27 -4.07 -3.47
N ILE A 102 -0.06 -3.56 -4.65
CA ILE A 102 -1.33 -2.86 -4.85
C ILE A 102 -2.52 -3.82 -4.77
N ALA A 103 -2.42 -5.01 -5.36
CA ALA A 103 -3.45 -6.04 -5.26
C ALA A 103 -3.70 -6.45 -3.80
N TYR A 104 -2.65 -6.50 -2.97
CA TYR A 104 -2.80 -6.70 -1.52
C TYR A 104 -3.58 -5.56 -0.84
N MET A 105 -3.29 -4.29 -1.17
CA MET A 105 -4.03 -3.15 -0.64
C MET A 105 -5.50 -3.13 -1.09
N LEU A 106 -5.80 -3.72 -2.26
CA LEU A 106 -7.15 -3.90 -2.78
C LEU A 106 -7.85 -5.15 -2.21
N GLU A 107 -7.15 -5.94 -1.40
CA GLU A 107 -7.58 -7.27 -0.94
C GLU A 107 -7.94 -8.23 -2.09
N ASP A 108 -7.42 -7.97 -3.30
CA ASP A 108 -7.58 -8.83 -4.46
C ASP A 108 -6.48 -9.91 -4.47
N TYR A 109 -6.64 -10.88 -3.56
CA TYR A 109 -5.67 -11.96 -3.40
C TYR A 109 -5.55 -12.86 -4.65
N PRO A 110 -6.61 -13.15 -5.42
CA PRO A 110 -6.48 -13.85 -6.69
C PRO A 110 -5.58 -13.12 -7.70
N ALA A 111 -5.78 -11.82 -7.90
CA ALA A 111 -4.91 -11.02 -8.76
C ALA A 111 -3.47 -10.98 -8.24
N MET A 112 -3.29 -10.85 -6.91
CA MET A 112 -1.98 -10.89 -6.27
C MET A 112 -1.25 -12.22 -6.54
N LEU A 113 -1.94 -13.37 -6.40
CA LEU A 113 -1.39 -14.70 -6.70
C LEU A 113 -0.95 -14.82 -8.17
N ASP A 114 -1.75 -14.30 -9.11
CA ASP A 114 -1.45 -14.36 -10.54
C ASP A 114 -0.15 -13.60 -10.87
N VAL A 115 0.00 -12.37 -10.37
CA VAL A 115 1.21 -11.57 -10.64
C VAL A 115 2.44 -12.11 -9.90
N CYS A 116 2.27 -12.69 -8.69
CA CYS A 116 3.37 -13.35 -7.98
C CYS A 116 3.87 -14.59 -8.73
N ARG A 117 2.96 -15.41 -9.27
CA ARG A 117 3.34 -16.56 -10.12
C ARG A 117 4.15 -16.12 -11.34
N LYS A 118 3.67 -15.09 -12.05
CA LYS A 118 4.42 -14.52 -13.20
C LYS A 118 5.79 -13.98 -12.78
N ALA A 119 5.90 -13.35 -11.60
CA ALA A 119 7.20 -12.88 -11.09
C ALA A 119 8.15 -14.05 -10.81
N LEU A 120 7.64 -15.16 -10.25
CA LEU A 120 8.42 -16.39 -10.00
C LEU A 120 8.76 -17.17 -11.26
N GLU A 121 7.99 -17.05 -12.34
CA GLU A 121 8.36 -17.59 -13.66
C GLU A 121 9.58 -16.85 -14.27
N ILE A 122 9.75 -15.57 -13.95
CA ILE A 122 10.89 -14.76 -14.40
C ILE A 122 12.12 -15.02 -13.52
N ASP A 123 11.93 -15.09 -12.21
CA ASP A 123 12.99 -15.30 -11.21
C ASP A 123 12.42 -16.17 -10.08
N ASP A 124 12.68 -17.46 -10.15
CA ASP A 124 12.19 -18.45 -9.20
C ASP A 124 12.92 -18.40 -7.84
N ALA A 125 14.05 -17.69 -7.79
CA ALA A 125 14.87 -17.48 -6.61
C ALA A 125 14.62 -16.09 -5.96
N ASN A 126 13.48 -15.47 -6.22
CA ASN A 126 13.13 -14.18 -5.66
C ASN A 126 12.41 -14.32 -4.30
N PRO A 127 13.06 -14.01 -3.16
CA PRO A 127 12.46 -14.19 -1.85
C PRO A 127 11.27 -13.24 -1.61
N VAL A 128 11.28 -12.04 -2.24
CA VAL A 128 10.17 -11.08 -2.12
C VAL A 128 8.93 -11.60 -2.86
N ALA A 129 9.09 -12.17 -4.06
CA ALA A 129 7.99 -12.78 -4.79
C ALA A 129 7.36 -13.95 -4.00
N CYS A 130 8.20 -14.80 -3.37
CA CYS A 130 7.70 -15.87 -2.49
C CYS A 130 6.95 -15.33 -1.28
N PHE A 131 7.46 -14.30 -0.64
CA PHE A 131 6.82 -13.64 0.50
C PHE A 131 5.45 -13.03 0.12
N LEU A 132 5.38 -12.31 -1.00
CA LEU A 132 4.12 -11.73 -1.49
C LEU A 132 3.12 -12.82 -1.88
N HIS A 133 3.59 -13.91 -2.50
CA HIS A 133 2.75 -15.08 -2.80
C HIS A 133 2.17 -15.69 -1.52
N ALA A 134 3.00 -15.81 -0.45
CA ALA A 134 2.55 -16.33 0.83
C ALA A 134 1.51 -15.42 1.49
N ARG A 135 1.67 -14.08 1.40
CA ARG A 135 0.66 -13.13 1.89
C ARG A 135 -0.68 -13.32 1.21
N ALA A 136 -0.66 -13.49 -0.11
CA ALA A 136 -1.87 -13.73 -0.90
C ALA A 136 -2.52 -15.08 -0.54
N SER A 137 -1.70 -16.16 -0.44
CA SER A 137 -2.19 -17.48 -0.05
C SER A 137 -2.84 -17.46 1.33
N ARG A 138 -2.24 -16.72 2.30
CA ARG A 138 -2.85 -16.52 3.62
C ARG A 138 -4.19 -15.77 3.52
N GLY A 139 -4.28 -14.76 2.67
CA GLY A 139 -5.53 -14.02 2.43
C GLY A 139 -6.64 -14.89 1.88
N GLU A 140 -6.30 -15.87 1.02
CA GLU A 140 -7.23 -16.90 0.50
C GLU A 140 -7.49 -18.04 1.52
N GLY A 141 -6.83 -18.05 2.68
CA GLY A 141 -6.95 -19.11 3.67
C GLY A 141 -6.11 -20.35 3.38
N ASP A 142 -5.29 -20.36 2.32
CA ASP A 142 -4.37 -21.44 2.00
C ASP A 142 -3.07 -21.33 2.82
N ASN A 143 -3.17 -21.64 4.11
CA ASN A 143 -2.04 -21.55 5.04
C ASN A 143 -0.93 -22.55 4.70
N ALA A 144 -1.24 -23.69 4.07
CA ALA A 144 -0.23 -24.68 3.69
C ALA A 144 0.70 -24.12 2.59
N THR A 145 0.11 -23.53 1.54
CA THR A 145 0.90 -22.85 0.50
C THR A 145 1.63 -21.63 1.06
N ALA A 146 1.02 -20.88 1.99
CA ALA A 146 1.69 -19.75 2.64
C ALA A 146 2.97 -20.18 3.36
N ILE A 147 2.91 -21.24 4.18
CA ILE A 147 4.08 -21.79 4.88
C ILE A 147 5.16 -22.23 3.88
N ALA A 148 4.78 -22.99 2.86
CA ALA A 148 5.73 -23.51 1.88
C ALA A 148 6.49 -22.36 1.15
N MET A 149 5.77 -21.27 0.81
CA MET A 149 6.38 -20.11 0.16
C MET A 149 7.26 -19.30 1.11
N LEU A 150 6.90 -19.23 2.40
CA LEU A 150 7.72 -18.57 3.43
C LEU A 150 8.98 -19.38 3.72
N ASP A 151 8.89 -20.70 3.75
CA ASP A 151 10.04 -21.57 3.88
C ASP A 151 11.01 -21.40 2.70
N LYS A 152 10.46 -21.31 1.49
CA LYS A 152 11.26 -21.04 0.29
C LYS A 152 11.94 -19.66 0.36
N ALA A 153 11.21 -18.62 0.79
CA ALA A 153 11.76 -17.27 0.96
C ALA A 153 12.89 -17.24 1.99
N LEU A 154 12.69 -17.88 3.14
CA LEU A 154 13.68 -17.96 4.23
C LEU A 154 14.87 -18.86 3.89
N GLY A 155 14.66 -19.88 3.05
CA GLY A 155 15.74 -20.70 2.51
C GLY A 155 16.68 -19.93 1.59
N MET A 156 16.18 -18.93 0.87
CA MET A 156 16.96 -18.03 0.02
C MET A 156 17.56 -16.86 0.81
N ASN A 157 16.82 -16.33 1.77
CA ASN A 157 17.26 -15.24 2.64
C ASN A 157 16.83 -15.50 4.08
N ALA A 158 17.72 -16.12 4.86
CA ALA A 158 17.50 -16.43 6.27
C ALA A 158 17.31 -15.18 7.16
N GLU A 159 17.69 -13.99 6.66
CA GLU A 159 17.55 -12.72 7.34
C GLU A 159 16.27 -11.95 6.96
N PHE A 160 15.36 -12.58 6.25
CA PHE A 160 14.08 -11.96 5.87
C PHE A 160 13.09 -11.97 7.04
N ASP A 161 13.28 -11.06 7.99
CA ASP A 161 12.53 -11.04 9.25
C ASP A 161 11.02 -10.87 9.04
N ALA A 162 10.58 -10.11 8.03
CA ALA A 162 9.15 -9.99 7.70
C ALA A 162 8.53 -11.33 7.25
N ALA A 163 9.29 -12.15 6.51
CA ALA A 163 8.82 -13.48 6.12
C ALA A 163 8.75 -14.42 7.34
N ARG A 164 9.71 -14.32 8.26
CA ARG A 164 9.70 -15.08 9.52
C ARG A 164 8.54 -14.67 10.41
N LEU A 165 8.28 -13.38 10.55
CA LEU A 165 7.15 -12.87 11.33
C LEU A 165 5.82 -13.39 10.76
N LEU A 166 5.64 -13.30 9.46
CA LEU A 166 4.44 -13.82 8.80
C LEU A 166 4.30 -15.32 8.98
N ARG A 167 5.40 -16.10 8.89
CA ARG A 167 5.36 -17.55 9.10
C ARG A 167 4.98 -17.90 10.54
N GLY A 168 5.54 -17.22 11.53
CA GLY A 168 5.15 -17.37 12.92
C GLY A 168 3.66 -17.08 13.16
N GLN A 169 3.12 -16.03 12.51
CA GLN A 169 1.70 -15.74 12.57
C GLN A 169 0.84 -16.82 11.91
N VAL A 170 1.27 -17.41 10.79
CA VAL A 170 0.56 -18.51 10.12
C VAL A 170 0.65 -19.78 10.98
N TYR A 171 1.80 -20.09 11.55
CA TYR A 171 1.95 -21.23 12.48
C TYR A 171 1.03 -21.09 13.69
N LEU A 172 1.00 -19.90 14.31
CA LEU A 172 0.08 -19.63 15.44
C LEU A 172 -1.39 -19.86 15.05
N ALA A 173 -1.79 -19.38 13.88
CA ALA A 173 -3.16 -19.56 13.36
C ALA A 173 -3.50 -21.03 13.04
N GLN A 174 -2.49 -21.89 12.85
CA GLN A 174 -2.62 -23.33 12.64
C GLN A 174 -2.37 -24.14 13.92
N GLU A 175 -2.28 -23.49 15.08
CA GLU A 175 -1.99 -24.11 16.37
C GLU A 175 -0.65 -24.87 16.41
N MET A 176 0.28 -24.52 15.51
CA MET A 176 1.63 -25.06 15.44
C MET A 176 2.54 -24.23 16.37
N TYR A 177 2.34 -24.38 17.67
CA TYR A 177 2.92 -23.47 18.67
C TYR A 177 4.45 -23.61 18.79
N ASP A 178 4.99 -24.80 18.64
CA ASP A 178 6.44 -25.04 18.75
C ASP A 178 7.18 -24.35 17.59
N GLU A 179 6.63 -24.44 16.37
CA GLU A 179 7.19 -23.77 15.18
C GLU A 179 7.06 -22.25 15.29
N ALA A 180 5.91 -21.75 15.77
CA ALA A 180 5.71 -20.33 16.04
C ALA A 180 6.70 -19.81 17.07
N ALA A 181 6.93 -20.56 18.17
CA ALA A 181 7.89 -20.22 19.20
C ALA A 181 9.34 -20.14 18.67
N ALA A 182 9.73 -21.06 17.79
CA ALA A 182 11.05 -21.04 17.17
C ALA A 182 11.27 -19.78 16.31
N ASP A 183 10.25 -19.37 15.55
CA ASP A 183 10.29 -18.14 14.75
C ASP A 183 10.33 -16.89 15.65
N VAL A 184 9.51 -16.82 16.70
CA VAL A 184 9.52 -15.74 17.69
C VAL A 184 10.90 -15.63 18.37
N GLN A 185 11.46 -16.74 18.83
CA GLN A 185 12.78 -16.75 19.46
C GLN A 185 13.86 -16.21 18.53
N THR A 186 13.82 -16.61 17.26
CA THR A 186 14.77 -16.11 16.25
C THR A 186 14.61 -14.62 16.02
N LEU A 187 13.37 -14.11 15.93
CA LEU A 187 13.09 -12.69 15.77
C LEU A 187 13.57 -11.87 16.95
N LEU A 188 13.33 -12.32 18.18
CA LEU A 188 13.80 -11.65 19.39
C LEU A 188 15.35 -11.51 19.43
N GLN A 189 16.06 -12.54 18.94
CA GLN A 189 17.54 -12.49 18.87
C GLN A 189 18.05 -11.54 17.77
N ARG A 190 17.31 -11.38 16.67
CA ARG A 190 17.76 -10.64 15.50
C ARG A 190 17.34 -9.17 15.52
N VAL A 191 16.09 -8.90 15.82
CA VAL A 191 15.48 -7.56 15.75
C VAL A 191 15.03 -7.04 17.10
N GLY A 192 15.18 -7.84 18.14
CA GLY A 192 14.80 -7.48 19.49
C GLY A 192 13.30 -7.46 19.74
N SER A 193 12.92 -6.81 20.82
CA SER A 193 11.52 -6.73 21.29
C SER A 193 10.82 -5.53 20.64
N ASN A 194 10.62 -5.57 19.32
CA ASN A 194 9.77 -4.58 18.64
C ASN A 194 8.29 -4.95 18.78
N GLU A 195 7.41 -4.01 18.48
CA GLU A 195 5.95 -4.14 18.63
C GLU A 195 5.40 -5.41 17.98
N ASP A 196 5.71 -5.67 16.71
CA ASP A 196 5.17 -6.81 15.96
C ASP A 196 5.60 -8.15 16.56
N VAL A 197 6.86 -8.25 16.99
CA VAL A 197 7.42 -9.48 17.59
C VAL A 197 6.82 -9.72 18.97
N LEU A 198 6.66 -8.66 19.78
CA LEU A 198 6.02 -8.75 21.09
C LEU A 198 4.54 -9.12 20.98
N LEU A 199 3.81 -8.56 20.00
CA LEU A 199 2.42 -8.94 19.73
C LEU A 199 2.30 -10.41 19.34
N LEU A 200 3.15 -10.89 18.44
CA LEU A 200 3.16 -12.31 18.08
C LEU A 200 3.48 -13.19 19.27
N LYS A 201 4.47 -12.80 20.10
CA LYS A 201 4.84 -13.52 21.31
C LYS A 201 3.69 -13.55 22.32
N ALA A 202 3.07 -12.42 22.61
CA ALA A 202 1.95 -12.31 23.54
C ALA A 202 0.76 -13.20 23.13
N ARG A 203 0.43 -13.21 21.85
CA ARG A 203 -0.63 -14.08 21.31
C ARG A 203 -0.28 -15.56 21.40
N LEU A 204 0.98 -15.89 21.17
CA LEU A 204 1.46 -17.27 21.31
C LEU A 204 1.39 -17.71 22.76
N ASP A 205 1.88 -16.89 23.72
CA ASP A 205 1.80 -17.18 25.14
C ASP A 205 0.36 -17.28 25.64
N GLU A 206 -0.55 -16.42 25.14
CA GLU A 206 -1.97 -16.54 25.40
C GLU A 206 -2.55 -17.87 24.89
N ALA A 207 -2.23 -18.28 23.66
CA ALA A 207 -2.69 -19.54 23.07
C ALA A 207 -2.16 -20.76 23.82
N MET A 208 -0.93 -20.69 24.33
CA MET A 208 -0.32 -21.73 25.17
C MET A 208 -0.79 -21.66 26.64
N ASN A 209 -1.67 -20.70 26.98
CA ASN A 209 -2.17 -20.45 28.33
C ASN A 209 -1.09 -19.96 29.33
N ASN A 210 -0.01 -19.38 28.84
CA ASN A 210 1.05 -18.71 29.63
C ASN A 210 0.59 -17.26 29.93
N LEU A 211 -0.50 -17.12 30.67
CA LEU A 211 -1.19 -15.83 30.82
C LEU A 211 -0.36 -14.74 31.50
N GLY A 212 0.59 -15.13 32.37
CA GLY A 212 1.49 -14.19 33.04
C GLY A 212 2.44 -13.53 32.05
N GLU A 213 3.11 -14.33 31.24
CA GLU A 213 4.04 -13.89 30.20
C GLU A 213 3.31 -13.04 29.13
N ALA A 214 2.13 -13.46 28.71
CA ALA A 214 1.32 -12.71 27.76
C ALA A 214 0.92 -11.31 28.28
N LEU A 215 0.58 -11.19 29.58
CA LEU A 215 0.30 -9.88 30.21
C LEU A 215 1.52 -8.95 30.19
N GLU A 216 2.71 -9.49 30.49
CA GLU A 216 3.97 -8.74 30.46
C GLU A 216 4.29 -8.25 29.04
N ASP A 217 4.16 -9.13 28.04
CA ASP A 217 4.42 -8.77 26.64
C ASP A 217 3.45 -7.72 26.11
N TYR A 218 2.13 -7.85 26.36
CA TYR A 218 1.18 -6.81 26.01
C TYR A 218 1.46 -5.50 26.74
N ALA A 219 1.90 -5.53 27.98
CA ALA A 219 2.28 -4.32 28.70
C ALA A 219 3.49 -3.64 28.07
N MET A 220 4.50 -4.42 27.62
CA MET A 220 5.66 -3.89 26.91
C MET A 220 5.26 -3.27 25.55
N VAL A 221 4.30 -3.87 24.83
CA VAL A 221 3.77 -3.28 23.60
C VAL A 221 3.12 -1.93 23.89
N ILE A 222 2.27 -1.85 24.92
CA ILE A 222 1.58 -0.60 25.32
C ILE A 222 2.58 0.48 25.74
N GLU A 223 3.67 0.10 26.40
CA GLU A 223 4.74 1.05 26.77
C GLU A 223 5.43 1.62 25.54
N GLN A 224 5.68 0.81 24.50
CA GLN A 224 6.28 1.24 23.24
C GLN A 224 5.31 2.02 22.35
N ASN A 225 4.08 1.55 22.27
CA ASN A 225 3.02 2.14 21.47
C ASN A 225 1.71 2.25 22.26
N PRO A 226 1.47 3.40 22.93
CA PRO A 226 0.24 3.65 23.70
C PRO A 226 -1.05 3.69 22.85
N PHE A 227 -0.95 3.56 21.53
CA PHE A 227 -2.08 3.55 20.61
C PHE A 227 -2.35 2.15 20.01
N CYS A 228 -1.68 1.12 20.50
CA CYS A 228 -1.86 -0.25 20.04
C CYS A 228 -3.16 -0.85 20.59
N ILE A 229 -4.24 -0.71 19.85
CA ILE A 229 -5.60 -1.20 20.21
C ILE A 229 -5.58 -2.69 20.53
N GLU A 230 -4.83 -3.46 19.75
CA GLU A 230 -4.73 -4.90 19.91
C GLU A 230 -4.13 -5.30 21.25
N ALA A 231 -3.06 -4.62 21.69
CA ALA A 231 -2.42 -4.91 22.94
C ALA A 231 -3.33 -4.61 24.14
N PHE A 232 -4.09 -3.53 24.11
CA PHE A 232 -5.09 -3.26 25.13
C PHE A 232 -6.21 -4.31 25.15
N ARG A 233 -6.73 -4.70 23.98
CA ARG A 233 -7.74 -5.77 23.90
C ARG A 233 -7.21 -7.10 24.43
N GLY A 234 -6.03 -7.52 24.00
CA GLY A 234 -5.41 -8.77 24.47
C GLY A 234 -5.19 -8.78 25.97
N ARG A 235 -4.55 -7.72 26.51
CA ARG A 235 -4.33 -7.59 27.95
C ARG A 235 -5.63 -7.57 28.76
N GLY A 236 -6.62 -6.81 28.32
CA GLY A 236 -7.92 -6.74 28.96
C GLY A 236 -8.65 -8.07 28.99
N LEU A 237 -8.62 -8.84 27.91
CA LEU A 237 -9.22 -10.17 27.88
C LEU A 237 -8.53 -11.15 28.84
N ILE A 238 -7.20 -11.11 28.94
CA ILE A 238 -6.45 -11.95 29.88
C ILE A 238 -6.74 -11.52 31.33
N ARG A 239 -6.75 -10.23 31.64
CA ARG A 239 -7.12 -9.70 32.97
C ARG A 239 -8.48 -10.22 33.42
N ARG A 240 -9.48 -10.19 32.53
CA ARG A 240 -10.81 -10.75 32.80
C ARG A 240 -10.74 -12.24 33.12
N ARG A 241 -10.01 -13.01 32.36
CA ARG A 241 -9.80 -14.46 32.63
C ARG A 241 -9.17 -14.74 33.99
N LEU A 242 -8.34 -13.81 34.47
CA LEU A 242 -7.66 -13.90 35.76
C LEU A 242 -8.48 -13.30 36.94
N GLY A 243 -9.66 -12.71 36.64
CA GLY A 243 -10.55 -12.11 37.66
C GLY A 243 -10.24 -10.66 38.01
N ASP A 244 -9.35 -9.99 37.28
CA ASP A 244 -9.11 -8.55 37.38
C ASP A 244 -10.14 -7.80 36.48
N GLU A 245 -11.37 -7.70 36.98
CA GLU A 245 -12.47 -7.07 36.24
C GLU A 245 -12.27 -5.57 36.06
N GLU A 246 -11.67 -4.87 37.04
CA GLU A 246 -11.43 -3.43 36.96
C GLU A 246 -10.36 -3.12 35.92
N GLY A 247 -9.22 -3.76 35.97
CA GLY A 247 -8.16 -3.59 34.95
C GLY A 247 -8.58 -4.03 33.56
N ALA A 248 -9.42 -5.08 33.46
CA ALA A 248 -10.00 -5.52 32.20
C ALA A 248 -10.92 -4.46 31.58
N ALA A 249 -11.81 -3.86 32.39
CA ALA A 249 -12.73 -2.84 31.93
C ALA A 249 -11.99 -1.57 31.48
N ASP A 250 -10.92 -1.19 32.16
CA ASP A 250 -10.10 -0.03 31.79
C ASP A 250 -9.38 -0.26 30.45
N ASP A 251 -8.74 -1.42 30.27
CA ASP A 251 -8.04 -1.76 29.02
C ASP A 251 -9.00 -1.82 27.83
N LEU A 252 -10.14 -2.50 27.99
CA LEU A 252 -11.11 -2.65 26.90
C LEU A 252 -11.76 -1.31 26.53
N ARG A 253 -12.04 -0.45 27.51
CA ARG A 253 -12.54 0.91 27.25
C ARG A 253 -11.49 1.72 26.48
N THR A 254 -10.22 1.67 26.88
CA THR A 254 -9.13 2.35 26.15
C THR A 254 -9.03 1.86 24.72
N ALA A 255 -9.13 0.56 24.47
CA ALA A 255 -9.14 0.01 23.12
C ALA A 255 -10.32 0.52 22.28
N ASP A 256 -11.52 0.60 22.87
CA ASP A 256 -12.73 1.09 22.17
C ASP A 256 -12.64 2.61 21.89
N ASP A 257 -12.11 3.40 22.82
CA ASP A 257 -11.88 4.83 22.64
C ASP A 257 -10.88 5.08 21.49
N LEU A 258 -9.76 4.37 21.46
CA LEU A 258 -8.76 4.46 20.40
C LEU A 258 -9.31 4.04 19.03
N ASP A 259 -10.14 3.00 18.97
CA ASP A 259 -10.78 2.54 17.75
C ASP A 259 -11.74 3.60 17.19
N SER A 260 -12.56 4.19 18.08
CA SER A 260 -13.50 5.27 17.75
C SER A 260 -12.78 6.53 17.24
N ASP A 261 -11.68 6.93 17.87
CA ASP A 261 -10.88 8.09 17.46
C ASP A 261 -10.19 7.84 16.10
N THR A 262 -9.76 6.62 15.85
CA THR A 262 -9.15 6.23 14.56
C THR A 262 -10.18 6.31 13.44
N GLN A 263 -11.39 5.81 13.65
CA GLN A 263 -12.48 5.87 12.68
C GLN A 263 -12.92 7.32 12.42
N ALA A 264 -13.14 8.11 13.47
CA ALA A 264 -13.51 9.53 13.35
C ALA A 264 -12.43 10.35 12.64
N SER A 265 -11.15 10.05 12.89
CA SER A 265 -10.03 10.71 12.21
C SER A 265 -9.97 10.37 10.74
N ALA A 266 -10.21 9.12 10.36
CA ALA A 266 -10.24 8.68 8.97
C ALA A 266 -11.39 9.37 8.20
N GLU A 267 -12.60 9.39 8.76
CA GLU A 267 -13.76 10.08 8.16
C GLU A 267 -13.53 11.60 8.04
N HIS A 268 -12.92 12.22 9.05
CA HIS A 268 -12.61 13.65 9.03
C HIS A 268 -11.55 14.02 7.99
N VAL A 269 -10.51 13.19 7.82
CA VAL A 269 -9.50 13.36 6.78
C VAL A 269 -10.15 13.21 5.41
N GLU A 270 -10.97 12.18 5.19
CA GLU A 270 -11.68 11.99 3.93
C GLU A 270 -12.61 13.17 3.60
N GLN A 271 -13.36 13.69 4.61
CA GLN A 271 -14.21 14.85 4.42
C GLN A 271 -13.41 16.13 4.15
N LYS A 272 -12.30 16.37 4.88
CA LYS A 272 -11.41 17.51 4.60
C LYS A 272 -10.81 17.43 3.20
N VAL A 273 -10.39 16.24 2.78
CA VAL A 273 -9.91 16.00 1.43
C VAL A 273 -11.00 16.37 0.42
N LYS A 274 -12.23 15.86 0.57
CA LYS A 274 -13.37 16.19 -0.30
C LYS A 274 -13.68 17.70 -0.33
N ASP A 275 -13.62 18.38 0.81
CA ASP A 275 -13.94 19.82 0.92
C ASP A 275 -12.83 20.70 0.32
N VAL A 276 -11.57 20.33 0.48
CA VAL A 276 -10.44 21.00 -0.17
C VAL A 276 -10.55 20.89 -1.69
N TYR A 277 -10.93 19.71 -2.20
CA TYR A 277 -11.04 19.48 -3.64
C TYR A 277 -12.27 20.17 -4.29
N LYS A 278 -13.35 20.40 -3.55
CA LYS A 278 -14.49 21.21 -4.06
C LYS A 278 -14.13 22.66 -4.35
N ASN A 279 -13.08 23.18 -3.73
CA ASN A 279 -12.72 24.61 -3.76
C ASN A 279 -11.46 24.92 -4.60
N ILE A 280 -10.81 23.93 -5.23
CA ILE A 280 -9.60 24.16 -6.02
C ILE A 280 -9.85 23.90 -7.51
N ASP A 281 -10.54 24.80 -8.16
CA ASP A 281 -10.32 25.15 -9.57
C ASP A 281 -10.10 26.67 -9.66
N PRO A 282 -8.95 27.20 -9.20
CA PRO A 282 -8.69 28.64 -9.17
C PRO A 282 -8.54 29.27 -10.57
N TYR A 283 -8.52 28.46 -11.62
CA TYR A 283 -8.29 28.94 -12.99
C TYR A 283 -9.35 28.53 -14.00
N GLY A 284 -10.42 27.84 -13.58
CA GLY A 284 -11.52 27.44 -14.48
C GLY A 284 -11.09 26.56 -15.67
N VAL A 285 -9.94 25.90 -15.56
CA VAL A 285 -9.35 25.12 -16.66
C VAL A 285 -10.06 23.78 -16.85
N PHE A 286 -10.85 23.35 -15.86
CA PHE A 286 -11.46 22.03 -15.80
C PHE A 286 -12.99 22.04 -15.66
N SER A 287 -13.62 23.22 -15.75
CA SER A 287 -15.07 23.33 -15.80
C SER A 287 -15.54 23.14 -17.24
N ASN A 288 -15.82 21.88 -17.62
CA ASN A 288 -16.75 21.49 -18.66
C ASN A 288 -17.26 20.10 -18.39
#